data_a7b6f1166b7cbdad8e65139707366fff
#
_entry.id   a7b6f1166b7cbdad8e65139707366fff
#
_cell.length_a   1.000
_cell.length_b   1.000
_cell.length_c   1.000
_cell.angle_alpha   90.00
_cell.angle_beta   90.00
_cell.angle_gamma   90.00
#
_symmetry.space_group_name_H-M   'P 1'
#
loop_
_entity.id
_entity.type
_entity.pdbx_description
1 polymer ?
#
loop_
_entity_poly.entity_id
_entity_poly.type
_entity_poly.pdbx_seq_one_letter_code
_entity_poly.pdbx_strand_id
1 'polypeptide(L)'
;PRVRRQRQMCIRDRLYAMLQEDKEIGYSPEGKPYLTDHSFFISISHTKGYVAVMLASFTPAGIDIEQYAQRVHKVSDRYIRSDEQTEPYQGDMTWGLLLHWSAKEAVFKRMENADADLRKLRLTHFIPQEQGTFQVQELATEQQELYSVGYRICPDFVLTWTLS
;
A
#
# COMPACT_ATOMS: atom_id res chain seq x y z
N PRO A 1 8.54 6.73 -22.14
CA PRO A 1 9.46 7.73 -21.58
C PRO A 1 8.74 8.93 -20.94
N ARG A 2 7.69 9.50 -21.60
CA ARG A 2 7.00 10.72 -21.13
C ARG A 2 6.24 10.51 -19.81
N VAL A 3 5.46 9.42 -19.70
CA VAL A 3 4.67 9.07 -18.50
C VAL A 3 5.58 8.81 -17.29
N ARG A 4 6.74 8.17 -17.48
CA ARG A 4 7.70 7.90 -16.40
C ARG A 4 8.33 9.20 -15.87
N ARG A 5 8.69 10.14 -16.76
CA ARG A 5 9.22 11.46 -16.35
C ARG A 5 8.17 12.27 -15.58
N GLN A 6 6.94 12.31 -16.06
CA GLN A 6 5.84 13.03 -15.40
C GLN A 6 5.58 12.46 -14.00
N ARG A 7 5.61 11.14 -13.84
CA ARG A 7 5.46 10.46 -12.53
C ARG A 7 6.58 10.82 -11.56
N GLN A 8 7.84 10.81 -12.02
CA GLN A 8 8.99 11.21 -11.20
C GLN A 8 8.90 12.67 -10.74
N MET A 9 8.43 13.57 -11.60
CA MET A 9 8.16 14.97 -11.22
C MET A 9 7.10 15.03 -10.13
N CYS A 10 5.96 14.37 -10.28
CA CYS A 10 4.90 14.37 -9.26
C CYS A 10 5.38 13.84 -7.90
N ILE A 11 6.24 12.82 -7.87
CA ILE A 11 6.80 12.30 -6.62
C ILE A 11 7.73 13.33 -5.97
N ARG A 12 8.63 13.96 -6.74
CA ARG A 12 9.51 15.02 -6.23
C ARG A 12 8.74 16.22 -5.69
N ASP A 13 7.71 16.67 -6.41
CA ASP A 13 6.83 17.75 -5.97
C ASP A 13 6.16 17.43 -4.64
N ARG A 14 5.74 16.17 -4.44
CA ARG A 14 5.16 15.73 -3.15
C ARG A 14 6.19 15.72 -2.03
N LEU A 15 7.40 15.22 -2.28
CA LEU A 15 8.50 15.26 -1.31
C LEU A 15 8.86 16.69 -0.92
N TYR A 16 9.01 17.57 -1.91
CA TYR A 16 9.28 18.99 -1.67
C TYR A 16 8.16 19.65 -0.85
N ALA A 17 6.90 19.38 -1.18
CA ALA A 17 5.76 19.91 -0.41
C ALA A 17 5.75 19.45 1.05
N MET A 18 6.25 18.25 1.35
CA MET A 18 6.31 17.69 2.71
C MET A 18 7.52 18.18 3.50
N LEU A 19 8.69 18.27 2.86
CA LEU A 19 9.98 18.51 3.53
C LEU A 19 10.51 19.93 3.34
N GLN A 20 9.98 20.71 2.38
CA GLN A 20 10.45 22.02 1.95
C GLN A 20 11.93 22.02 1.49
N GLU A 21 12.40 20.85 1.07
CA GLU A 21 13.75 20.66 0.53
C GLU A 21 13.75 19.58 -0.58
N ASP A 22 14.69 19.68 -1.50
CA ASP A 22 14.88 18.68 -2.54
C ASP A 22 15.54 17.44 -1.97
N LYS A 23 14.95 16.27 -2.22
CA LYS A 23 15.50 14.96 -1.85
C LYS A 23 15.71 14.09 -3.08
N GLU A 24 16.85 13.41 -3.10
CA GLU A 24 17.13 12.44 -4.15
C GLU A 24 16.63 11.05 -3.76
N ILE A 25 15.95 10.39 -4.72
CA ILE A 25 15.41 9.04 -4.55
C ILE A 25 16.30 8.05 -5.30
N GLY A 26 16.89 7.11 -4.57
CA GLY A 26 17.51 5.91 -5.09
C GLY A 26 16.52 4.73 -5.11
N TYR A 27 16.93 3.63 -5.76
CA TYR A 27 16.19 2.38 -5.78
C TYR A 27 17.13 1.22 -5.49
N SER A 28 16.72 0.31 -4.60
CA SER A 28 17.47 -0.92 -4.32
C SER A 28 17.45 -1.87 -5.53
N PRO A 29 18.26 -2.94 -5.53
CA PRO A 29 18.21 -3.98 -6.57
C PRO A 29 16.82 -4.59 -6.75
N GLU A 30 16.05 -4.70 -5.66
CA GLU A 30 14.67 -5.21 -5.63
C GLU A 30 13.65 -4.15 -6.08
N GLY A 31 14.09 -2.91 -6.37
CA GLY A 31 13.24 -1.82 -6.85
C GLY A 31 12.56 -1.01 -5.74
N LYS A 32 12.94 -1.20 -4.46
CA LYS A 32 12.39 -0.40 -3.35
C LYS A 32 12.98 1.00 -3.36
N PRO A 33 12.17 2.07 -3.24
CA PRO A 33 12.67 3.43 -3.14
C PRO A 33 13.32 3.69 -1.78
N TYR A 34 14.39 4.50 -1.79
CA TYR A 34 15.00 5.05 -0.58
C TYR A 34 15.46 6.48 -0.84
N LEU A 35 15.57 7.29 0.21
CA LEU A 35 16.23 8.60 0.13
C LEU A 35 17.74 8.42 0.22
N THR A 36 18.51 9.03 -0.67
CA THR A 36 19.98 8.83 -0.73
C THR A 36 20.70 9.33 0.53
N ASP A 37 20.09 10.28 1.25
CA ASP A 37 20.59 10.79 2.53
C ASP A 37 20.09 10.01 3.76
N HIS A 38 19.26 8.97 3.55
CA HIS A 38 18.67 8.13 4.59
C HIS A 38 17.95 8.89 5.72
N SER A 39 17.47 10.11 5.45
CA SER A 39 16.78 10.95 6.45
C SER A 39 15.43 10.37 6.90
N PHE A 40 14.76 9.64 6.01
CA PHE A 40 13.47 9.00 6.27
C PHE A 40 13.37 7.69 5.49
N PHE A 41 12.57 6.76 6.02
CA PHE A 41 12.01 5.67 5.21
C PHE A 41 10.96 6.24 4.27
N ILE A 42 10.95 5.80 3.03
CA ILE A 42 10.00 6.26 2.01
C ILE A 42 9.25 5.08 1.41
N SER A 43 7.96 5.24 1.23
CA SER A 43 7.14 4.34 0.42
C SER A 43 6.35 5.12 -0.61
N ILE A 44 6.23 4.56 -1.80
CA ILE A 44 5.59 5.22 -2.94
C ILE A 44 4.60 4.24 -3.58
N SER A 45 3.42 4.73 -3.88
CA SER A 45 2.46 4.03 -4.73
C SER A 45 1.86 4.96 -5.77
N HIS A 46 1.38 4.40 -6.86
CA HIS A 46 0.73 5.16 -7.91
C HIS A 46 -0.27 4.31 -8.67
N THR A 47 -1.37 4.93 -9.02
CA THR A 47 -2.35 4.41 -9.95
C THR A 47 -2.68 5.49 -10.99
N LYS A 48 -3.58 5.22 -11.93
CA LYS A 48 -3.88 6.20 -12.98
C LYS A 48 -4.41 7.52 -12.39
N GLY A 49 -3.65 8.60 -12.59
CA GLY A 49 -4.01 9.95 -12.12
C GLY A 49 -3.61 10.27 -10.67
N TYR A 50 -3.11 9.30 -9.89
CA TYR A 50 -2.78 9.48 -8.48
C TYR A 50 -1.37 9.01 -8.14
N VAL A 51 -0.74 9.71 -7.20
CA VAL A 51 0.53 9.34 -6.56
C VAL A 51 0.37 9.51 -5.06
N ALA A 52 0.74 8.48 -4.32
CA ALA A 52 0.82 8.50 -2.87
C ALA A 52 2.29 8.35 -2.44
N VAL A 53 2.72 9.16 -1.47
CA VAL A 53 4.06 9.12 -0.87
C VAL A 53 3.90 9.12 0.64
N MET A 54 4.62 8.25 1.32
CA MET A 54 4.68 8.16 2.77
C MET A 54 6.14 8.28 3.22
N LEU A 55 6.38 9.08 4.26
CA LEU A 55 7.64 9.20 4.95
C LEU A 55 7.49 8.72 6.39
N ALA A 56 8.46 8.00 6.90
CA ALA A 56 8.51 7.55 8.29
C ALA A 56 9.92 7.73 8.86
N SER A 57 10.01 8.15 10.13
CA SER A 57 11.30 8.49 10.76
C SER A 57 12.00 7.30 11.40
N PHE A 58 11.25 6.32 11.90
CA PHE A 58 11.81 5.29 12.80
C PHE A 58 11.72 3.86 12.27
N THR A 59 10.75 3.57 11.43
CA THR A 59 10.49 2.22 10.91
C THR A 59 10.16 2.26 9.42
N PRO A 60 10.42 1.17 8.69
CA PRO A 60 9.99 1.07 7.30
C PRO A 60 8.49 1.40 7.14
N ALA A 61 8.16 2.06 6.05
CA ALA A 61 6.81 2.51 5.72
C ALA A 61 6.25 1.72 4.53
N GLY A 62 4.94 1.57 4.51
CA GLY A 62 4.23 0.99 3.39
C GLY A 62 2.95 1.75 3.09
N ILE A 63 2.81 2.24 1.86
CA ILE A 63 1.61 2.90 1.36
C ILE A 63 1.20 2.32 0.03
N ASP A 64 -0.11 2.18 -0.17
CA ASP A 64 -0.65 1.76 -1.45
C ASP A 64 -1.91 2.54 -1.81
N ILE A 65 -2.10 2.78 -3.12
CA ILE A 65 -3.25 3.47 -3.70
C ILE A 65 -3.75 2.70 -4.92
N GLU A 66 -5.04 2.33 -4.92
CA GLU A 66 -5.66 1.58 -6.00
C GLU A 66 -6.93 2.26 -6.48
N GLN A 67 -6.98 2.53 -7.80
CA GLN A 67 -8.16 3.10 -8.42
C GLN A 67 -9.29 2.07 -8.46
N TYR A 68 -10.53 2.52 -8.25
CA TYR A 68 -11.71 1.69 -8.40
C TYR A 68 -11.74 1.03 -9.79
N ALA A 69 -11.79 -0.30 -9.79
CA ALA A 69 -11.86 -1.07 -11.02
C ALA A 69 -12.45 -2.47 -10.77
N GLN A 70 -13.52 -2.81 -11.45
CA GLN A 70 -14.16 -4.14 -11.33
C GLN A 70 -13.28 -5.31 -11.76
N ARG A 71 -12.15 -5.05 -12.44
CA ARG A 71 -11.17 -6.10 -12.78
C ARG A 71 -10.63 -6.83 -11.55
N VAL A 72 -10.70 -6.23 -10.35
CA VAL A 72 -10.25 -6.83 -9.10
C VAL A 72 -10.95 -8.16 -8.82
N HIS A 73 -12.24 -8.31 -9.21
CA HIS A 73 -12.97 -9.56 -9.08
C HIS A 73 -12.34 -10.74 -9.86
N LYS A 74 -11.72 -10.46 -11.01
CA LYS A 74 -11.12 -11.50 -11.88
C LYS A 74 -9.79 -12.02 -11.33
N VAL A 75 -9.18 -11.32 -10.38
CA VAL A 75 -7.86 -11.66 -9.84
C VAL A 75 -7.90 -11.91 -8.33
N SER A 76 -9.08 -11.86 -7.71
CA SER A 76 -9.24 -12.00 -6.26
C SER A 76 -8.63 -13.29 -5.71
N ASP A 77 -8.75 -14.41 -6.42
CA ASP A 77 -8.17 -15.70 -6.04
C ASP A 77 -6.62 -15.68 -5.90
N ARG A 78 -5.97 -14.67 -6.44
CA ARG A 78 -4.51 -14.52 -6.36
C ARG A 78 -4.03 -13.93 -5.04
N TYR A 79 -4.92 -13.29 -4.28
CA TYR A 79 -4.55 -12.61 -3.04
C TYR A 79 -5.54 -12.83 -1.89
N ILE A 80 -6.82 -13.15 -2.16
CA ILE A 80 -7.77 -13.55 -1.12
C ILE A 80 -7.55 -15.01 -0.76
N ARG A 81 -7.45 -15.27 0.53
CA ARG A 81 -7.32 -16.62 1.09
C ARG A 81 -8.71 -17.19 1.38
N SER A 82 -8.81 -18.52 1.44
CA SER A 82 -10.06 -19.21 1.80
C SER A 82 -10.52 -18.98 3.25
N ASP A 83 -9.60 -18.51 4.11
CA ASP A 83 -9.85 -18.17 5.52
C ASP A 83 -10.03 -16.67 5.76
N GLU A 84 -10.13 -15.85 4.70
CA GLU A 84 -10.47 -14.44 4.75
C GLU A 84 -11.92 -14.21 4.33
N GLN A 85 -12.59 -13.26 4.99
CA GLN A 85 -13.92 -12.78 4.64
C GLN A 85 -13.83 -11.36 4.12
N THR A 86 -14.37 -11.15 2.93
CA THR A 86 -14.46 -9.82 2.31
C THR A 86 -15.89 -9.29 2.46
N GLU A 87 -16.01 -8.06 2.92
CA GLU A 87 -17.29 -7.39 3.13
C GLU A 87 -17.47 -6.23 2.15
N PRO A 88 -18.68 -5.97 1.67
CA PRO A 88 -18.94 -4.85 0.77
C PRO A 88 -18.91 -3.50 1.53
N TYR A 89 -18.55 -2.44 0.82
CA TYR A 89 -18.79 -1.07 1.26
C TYR A 89 -19.95 -0.48 0.45
N GLN A 90 -20.98 0.02 1.13
CA GLN A 90 -22.20 0.55 0.51
C GLN A 90 -22.86 -0.41 -0.51
N GLY A 91 -22.80 -1.72 -0.23
CA GLY A 91 -23.37 -2.75 -1.10
C GLY A 91 -22.48 -3.17 -2.28
N ASP A 92 -21.29 -2.57 -2.47
CA ASP A 92 -20.36 -2.90 -3.55
C ASP A 92 -19.13 -3.66 -3.01
N MET A 93 -19.01 -4.93 -3.41
CA MET A 93 -17.90 -5.82 -3.05
C MET A 93 -16.57 -5.39 -3.64
N THR A 94 -16.55 -4.61 -4.71
CA THR A 94 -15.33 -4.13 -5.36
C THR A 94 -14.44 -3.39 -4.37
N TRP A 95 -15.02 -2.58 -3.48
CA TRP A 95 -14.30 -1.84 -2.46
C TRP A 95 -13.64 -2.75 -1.42
N GLY A 96 -14.35 -3.77 -0.96
CA GLY A 96 -13.78 -4.76 -0.03
C GLY A 96 -12.59 -5.50 -0.63
N LEU A 97 -12.72 -5.95 -1.88
CA LEU A 97 -11.63 -6.60 -2.61
C LEU A 97 -10.43 -5.67 -2.83
N LEU A 98 -10.66 -4.40 -3.19
CA LEU A 98 -9.59 -3.40 -3.36
C LEU A 98 -8.87 -3.11 -2.04
N LEU A 99 -9.60 -3.03 -0.91
CA LEU A 99 -8.98 -2.86 0.41
C LEU A 99 -8.08 -4.02 0.77
N HIS A 100 -8.48 -5.27 0.51
CA HIS A 100 -7.63 -6.44 0.75
C HIS A 100 -6.37 -6.41 -0.12
N TRP A 101 -6.51 -6.12 -1.41
CA TRP A 101 -5.38 -5.98 -2.33
C TRP A 101 -4.41 -4.90 -1.84
N SER A 102 -4.91 -3.67 -1.70
CA SER A 102 -4.11 -2.50 -1.36
C SER A 102 -3.43 -2.63 0.02
N ALA A 103 -4.11 -3.21 1.01
CA ALA A 103 -3.53 -3.45 2.33
C ALA A 103 -2.35 -4.43 2.28
N LYS A 104 -2.49 -5.52 1.53
CA LYS A 104 -1.41 -6.50 1.36
C LYS A 104 -0.22 -5.90 0.61
N GLU A 105 -0.47 -5.09 -0.42
CA GLU A 105 0.59 -4.33 -1.12
C GLU A 105 1.30 -3.33 -0.18
N ALA A 106 0.55 -2.61 0.66
CA ALA A 106 1.15 -1.70 1.63
C ALA A 106 2.06 -2.43 2.64
N VAL A 107 1.57 -3.55 3.20
CA VAL A 107 2.38 -4.38 4.11
C VAL A 107 3.59 -4.98 3.40
N PHE A 108 3.41 -5.52 2.20
CA PHE A 108 4.50 -6.06 1.39
C PHE A 108 5.63 -5.03 1.15
N LYS A 109 5.26 -3.77 0.86
CA LYS A 109 6.23 -2.67 0.69
C LYS A 109 7.01 -2.37 1.97
N ARG A 110 6.40 -2.53 3.15
CA ARG A 110 7.05 -2.34 4.45
C ARG A 110 8.01 -3.48 4.80
N MET A 111 7.70 -4.72 4.40
CA MET A 111 8.50 -5.89 4.72
C MET A 111 9.86 -5.85 3.99
N GLU A 112 10.97 -6.17 4.68
CA GLU A 112 12.31 -6.11 4.08
C GLU A 112 12.59 -7.28 3.14
N ASN A 113 12.16 -8.48 3.50
CA ASN A 113 12.44 -9.73 2.77
C ASN A 113 11.14 -10.45 2.40
N ALA A 114 10.22 -9.75 1.74
CA ALA A 114 8.94 -10.32 1.41
C ALA A 114 9.01 -11.22 0.16
N ASP A 115 8.50 -12.42 0.30
CA ASP A 115 8.12 -13.25 -0.86
C ASP A 115 6.88 -12.63 -1.51
N ALA A 116 6.89 -12.54 -2.83
CA ALA A 116 5.85 -11.84 -3.61
C ALA A 116 4.44 -12.48 -3.56
N ASP A 117 4.22 -13.53 -2.77
CA ASP A 117 2.91 -14.15 -2.63
C ASP A 117 2.05 -13.44 -1.58
N LEU A 118 1.13 -12.59 -2.02
CA LEU A 118 0.20 -11.86 -1.16
C LEU A 118 -0.75 -12.77 -0.35
N ARG A 119 -0.86 -14.06 -0.68
CA ARG A 119 -1.60 -15.05 0.12
C ARG A 119 -0.86 -15.44 1.40
N LYS A 120 0.40 -15.06 1.54
CA LYS A 120 1.14 -15.15 2.80
C LYS A 120 0.81 -14.02 3.80
N LEU A 121 -0.08 -13.13 3.41
CA LEU A 121 -0.65 -12.08 4.24
C LEU A 121 -2.14 -12.36 4.46
N ARG A 122 -2.61 -12.24 5.70
CA ARG A 122 -4.01 -12.45 6.08
C ARG A 122 -4.56 -11.22 6.79
N LEU A 123 -5.64 -10.64 6.26
CA LEU A 123 -6.36 -9.60 6.96
C LEU A 123 -7.28 -10.20 8.03
N THR A 124 -7.36 -9.55 9.19
CA THR A 124 -8.42 -9.81 10.14
C THR A 124 -9.76 -9.34 9.57
N HIS A 125 -10.85 -10.04 9.92
CA HIS A 125 -12.18 -9.63 9.47
C HIS A 125 -12.51 -8.20 9.93
N PHE A 126 -13.07 -7.39 9.04
CA PHE A 126 -13.52 -6.03 9.30
C PHE A 126 -14.69 -5.67 8.39
N ILE A 127 -15.52 -4.73 8.84
CA ILE A 127 -16.60 -4.16 8.04
C ILE A 127 -16.12 -2.80 7.50
N PRO A 128 -16.00 -2.64 6.18
CA PRO A 128 -15.51 -1.40 5.58
C PRO A 128 -16.39 -0.19 5.95
N GLN A 129 -15.70 0.89 6.35
CA GLN A 129 -16.24 2.23 6.54
C GLN A 129 -15.55 3.19 5.56
N GLU A 130 -15.92 4.46 5.52
CA GLU A 130 -15.20 5.45 4.71
C GLU A 130 -13.71 5.51 5.05
N GLN A 131 -13.37 5.32 6.34
CA GLN A 131 -12.01 5.19 6.84
C GLN A 131 -11.98 4.31 8.09
N GLY A 132 -10.83 3.73 8.39
CA GLY A 132 -10.66 2.89 9.57
C GLY A 132 -9.28 2.26 9.65
N THR A 133 -9.19 1.23 10.48
CA THR A 133 -8.00 0.41 10.65
C THR A 133 -8.36 -1.06 10.72
N PHE A 134 -7.44 -1.91 10.32
CA PHE A 134 -7.50 -3.35 10.51
C PHE A 134 -6.10 -3.93 10.69
N GLN A 135 -6.01 -5.21 10.97
CA GLN A 135 -4.73 -5.90 11.14
C GLN A 135 -4.46 -6.80 9.93
N VAL A 136 -3.18 -6.86 9.55
CA VAL A 136 -2.68 -7.81 8.55
C VAL A 136 -1.61 -8.66 9.20
N GLN A 137 -1.81 -9.98 9.23
CA GLN A 137 -0.87 -10.94 9.76
C GLN A 137 0.01 -11.49 8.64
N GLU A 138 1.31 -11.48 8.84
CA GLU A 138 2.30 -12.15 8.02
C GLU A 138 2.33 -13.65 8.41
N LEU A 139 2.33 -14.55 7.43
CA LEU A 139 2.24 -16.00 7.63
C LEU A 139 3.42 -16.77 7.01
N ALA A 140 4.41 -16.09 6.43
CA ALA A 140 5.57 -16.73 5.80
C ALA A 140 6.68 -17.04 6.80
N THR A 141 6.75 -16.32 7.92
CA THR A 141 7.78 -16.48 8.95
C THR A 141 7.21 -17.08 10.24
N GLU A 142 8.08 -17.60 11.11
CA GLU A 142 7.68 -18.13 12.42
C GLU A 142 7.17 -17.02 13.35
N GLN A 143 7.61 -15.78 13.16
CA GLN A 143 7.21 -14.63 13.97
C GLN A 143 5.75 -14.26 13.77
N GLN A 144 5.22 -14.53 12.57
CA GLN A 144 3.83 -14.21 12.21
C GLN A 144 3.46 -12.77 12.59
N GLU A 145 4.30 -11.82 12.19
CA GLU A 145 4.18 -10.40 12.58
C GLU A 145 2.80 -9.83 12.21
N LEU A 146 2.29 -8.97 13.11
CA LEU A 146 1.00 -8.34 12.95
C LEU A 146 1.18 -6.85 12.64
N TYR A 147 0.72 -6.42 11.48
CA TYR A 147 0.79 -5.05 11.00
C TYR A 147 -0.55 -4.34 11.16
N SER A 148 -0.54 -3.18 11.82
CA SER A 148 -1.69 -2.28 11.82
C SER A 148 -1.71 -1.48 10.52
N VAL A 149 -2.84 -1.47 9.83
CA VAL A 149 -3.03 -0.78 8.55
C VAL A 149 -4.20 0.18 8.65
N GLY A 150 -3.93 1.45 8.39
CA GLY A 150 -4.96 2.46 8.19
C GLY A 150 -5.47 2.44 6.74
N TYR A 151 -6.73 2.81 6.54
CA TYR A 151 -7.29 2.93 5.20
C TYR A 151 -8.27 4.09 5.07
N ARG A 152 -8.46 4.53 3.83
CA ARG A 152 -9.50 5.45 3.41
C ARG A 152 -10.08 5.04 2.06
N ILE A 153 -11.41 5.04 1.95
CA ILE A 153 -12.13 4.90 0.68
C ILE A 153 -12.46 6.32 0.20
N CYS A 154 -12.04 6.63 -1.01
CA CYS A 154 -12.35 7.87 -1.71
C CYS A 154 -13.30 7.57 -2.87
N PRO A 155 -13.93 8.57 -3.52
CA PRO A 155 -14.94 8.33 -4.56
C PRO A 155 -14.49 7.42 -5.71
N ASP A 156 -13.19 7.37 -6.02
CA ASP A 156 -12.64 6.65 -7.17
C ASP A 156 -11.35 5.86 -6.88
N PHE A 157 -10.91 5.79 -5.60
CA PHE A 157 -9.76 4.98 -5.19
C PHE A 157 -9.82 4.58 -3.70
N VAL A 158 -9.03 3.59 -3.33
CA VAL A 158 -8.68 3.28 -1.94
C VAL A 158 -7.25 3.67 -1.67
N LEU A 159 -6.97 4.11 -0.45
CA LEU A 159 -5.64 4.38 0.07
C LEU A 159 -5.44 3.55 1.34
N THR A 160 -4.31 2.84 1.43
CA THR A 160 -3.92 2.07 2.62
C THR A 160 -2.49 2.40 3.01
N TRP A 161 -2.20 2.39 4.31
CA TRP A 161 -0.86 2.66 4.83
C TRP A 161 -0.60 1.91 6.13
N THR A 162 0.64 1.47 6.32
CA THR A 162 1.04 0.83 7.59
C THR A 162 1.16 1.88 8.69
N LEU A 163 0.65 1.55 9.87
CA LEU A 163 0.83 2.35 11.09
C LEU A 163 2.12 1.92 11.81
N SER A 164 2.68 2.82 12.57
CA SER A 164 3.91 2.58 13.37
C SER A 164 3.58 1.74 14.59
#